data_1bd10bfeb2c7e75007ae2d061e6e303e
#
_entry.id   1bd10bfeb2c7e75007ae2d061e6e303e
#
_cell.length_a   1.000
_cell.length_b   1.000
_cell.length_c   1.000
_cell.angle_alpha   90.00
_cell.angle_beta   90.00
_cell.angle_gamma   90.00
#
_symmetry.space_group_name_H-M   'P 1'
#
loop_
_entity.id
_entity.type
_entity.pdbx_description
1 polymer ?
#
loop_
_entity_poly.entity_id
_entity_poly.type
_entity_poly.pdbx_seq_one_letter_code
_entity_poly.pdbx_strand_id
1 'polypeptide(L)'
;MEIKGQVSIEFILIIGFILILILGIGLLIGNDNELNQAMTAARSGATEGANTDSFAVYPEEPFKNYTAEHKRLLNPSSLKIIKIDYTNQGFNDKYNKTKIQLRISASAPSVTDTSDRNALGDRVNFYARKSICESFGTSDQTNEIFNPAFSNRYIFTTTDVTWI
;
A
#
# COMPACT_ATOMS: atom_id res chain seq x y z
N MET A 1 -39.07 -34.15 -36.01
CA MET A 1 -38.87 -32.71 -36.28
C MET A 1 -38.54 -31.94 -35.00
N GLU A 2 -37.80 -32.55 -34.03
CA GLU A 2 -37.55 -31.98 -32.68
C GLU A 2 -36.08 -31.74 -32.35
N ILE A 3 -35.14 -32.15 -33.19
CA ILE A 3 -33.69 -32.08 -32.89
C ILE A 3 -33.15 -30.64 -32.98
N LYS A 4 -33.74 -29.76 -33.76
CA LYS A 4 -33.24 -28.38 -33.95
C LYS A 4 -33.47 -27.46 -32.75
N GLY A 5 -34.52 -27.70 -31.96
CA GLY A 5 -34.78 -26.92 -30.74
C GLY A 5 -33.95 -27.32 -29.56
N GLN A 6 -33.62 -28.59 -29.44
CA GLN A 6 -32.84 -29.16 -28.33
C GLN A 6 -31.39 -28.70 -28.39
N VAL A 7 -30.78 -28.71 -29.58
CA VAL A 7 -29.39 -28.18 -29.75
C VAL A 7 -29.29 -26.71 -29.39
N SER A 8 -30.34 -25.91 -29.62
CA SER A 8 -30.36 -24.49 -29.27
C SER A 8 -30.38 -24.25 -27.76
N ILE A 9 -31.11 -25.08 -27.00
CA ILE A 9 -31.19 -24.95 -25.53
C ILE A 9 -29.85 -25.38 -24.89
N GLU A 10 -29.28 -26.48 -25.33
CA GLU A 10 -27.97 -26.94 -24.86
C GLU A 10 -26.87 -25.89 -25.14
N PHE A 11 -26.88 -25.30 -26.31
CA PHE A 11 -25.94 -24.25 -26.69
C PHE A 11 -26.04 -23.01 -25.79
N ILE A 12 -27.28 -22.56 -25.50
CA ILE A 12 -27.51 -21.42 -24.59
C ILE A 12 -27.03 -21.72 -23.17
N LEU A 13 -27.28 -22.95 -22.69
CA LEU A 13 -26.81 -23.36 -21.35
C LEU A 13 -25.28 -23.40 -21.27
N ILE A 14 -24.61 -23.90 -22.31
CA ILE A 14 -23.13 -23.92 -22.36
C ILE A 14 -22.59 -22.50 -22.36
N ILE A 15 -23.12 -21.62 -23.19
CA ILE A 15 -22.70 -20.21 -23.22
C ILE A 15 -22.96 -19.53 -21.88
N GLY A 16 -24.12 -19.73 -21.28
CA GLY A 16 -24.45 -19.20 -19.96
C GLY A 16 -23.47 -19.65 -18.88
N PHE A 17 -23.12 -20.93 -18.88
CA PHE A 17 -22.14 -21.49 -17.95
C PHE A 17 -20.73 -20.89 -18.15
N ILE A 18 -20.28 -20.77 -19.41
CA ILE A 18 -18.98 -20.16 -19.74
C ILE A 18 -18.95 -18.70 -19.30
N LEU A 19 -20.02 -17.93 -19.49
CA LEU A 19 -20.09 -16.53 -19.06
C LEU A 19 -19.99 -16.41 -17.52
N ILE A 20 -20.64 -17.30 -16.77
CA ILE A 20 -20.56 -17.31 -15.31
C ILE A 20 -19.12 -17.61 -14.85
N LEU A 21 -18.43 -18.57 -15.50
CA LEU A 21 -17.04 -18.89 -15.21
C LEU A 21 -16.12 -17.69 -15.51
N ILE A 22 -16.27 -17.05 -16.64
CA ILE A 22 -15.46 -15.86 -17.02
C ILE A 22 -15.65 -14.73 -16.03
N LEU A 23 -16.89 -14.45 -15.62
CA LEU A 23 -17.19 -13.43 -14.61
C LEU A 23 -16.59 -13.78 -13.26
N GLY A 24 -16.67 -15.04 -12.83
CA GLY A 24 -16.07 -15.51 -11.58
C GLY A 24 -14.56 -15.35 -11.55
N ILE A 25 -13.88 -15.74 -12.63
CA ILE A 25 -12.41 -15.59 -12.77
C ILE A 25 -12.03 -14.10 -12.82
N GLY A 26 -12.79 -13.27 -13.53
CA GLY A 26 -12.54 -11.84 -13.63
C GLY A 26 -12.55 -11.12 -12.27
N LEU A 27 -13.43 -11.52 -11.36
CA LEU A 27 -13.49 -10.98 -10.01
C LEU A 27 -12.28 -11.37 -9.15
N LEU A 28 -11.79 -12.59 -9.29
CA LEU A 28 -10.59 -13.06 -8.57
C LEU A 28 -9.32 -12.33 -9.02
N ILE A 29 -9.13 -12.22 -10.34
CA ILE A 29 -7.96 -11.51 -10.91
C ILE A 29 -7.96 -10.03 -10.53
N GLY A 30 -9.13 -9.39 -10.45
CA GLY A 30 -9.23 -7.99 -10.07
C GLY A 30 -8.73 -7.70 -8.65
N ASN A 31 -8.93 -8.62 -7.70
CA ASN A 31 -8.46 -8.46 -6.32
C ASN A 31 -6.93 -8.53 -6.22
N ASP A 32 -6.33 -9.50 -6.87
CA ASP A 32 -4.86 -9.69 -6.85
C ASP A 32 -4.15 -8.51 -7.53
N ASN A 33 -4.72 -8.00 -8.61
CA ASN A 33 -4.16 -6.86 -9.33
C ASN A 33 -4.13 -5.58 -8.46
N GLU A 34 -5.20 -5.28 -7.73
CA GLU A 34 -5.29 -4.11 -6.86
C GLU A 34 -4.25 -4.18 -5.71
N LEU A 35 -4.13 -5.34 -5.07
CA LEU A 35 -3.14 -5.55 -4.03
C LEU A 35 -1.71 -5.45 -4.56
N ASN A 36 -1.43 -6.03 -5.73
CA ASN A 36 -0.13 -5.94 -6.39
C ASN A 36 0.21 -4.49 -6.77
N GLN A 37 -0.74 -3.71 -7.27
CA GLN A 37 -0.58 -2.29 -7.54
C GLN A 37 -0.24 -1.52 -6.27
N ALA A 38 -0.96 -1.77 -5.18
CA ALA A 38 -0.70 -1.14 -3.88
C ALA A 38 0.70 -1.50 -3.34
N MET A 39 1.11 -2.76 -3.45
CA MET A 39 2.44 -3.21 -3.02
C MET A 39 3.56 -2.59 -3.85
N THR A 40 3.33 -2.42 -5.15
CA THR A 40 4.28 -1.73 -6.05
C THR A 40 4.39 -0.26 -5.69
N ALA A 41 3.27 0.42 -5.47
CA ALA A 41 3.23 1.81 -5.03
C ALA A 41 3.90 1.98 -3.66
N ALA A 42 3.61 1.09 -2.69
CA ALA A 42 4.25 1.11 -1.38
C ALA A 42 5.77 0.99 -1.47
N ARG A 43 6.27 0.10 -2.35
CA ARG A 43 7.71 -0.08 -2.55
C ARG A 43 8.36 1.14 -3.19
N SER A 44 7.72 1.73 -4.18
CA SER A 44 8.17 2.96 -4.82
C SER A 44 8.24 4.10 -3.80
N GLY A 45 7.15 4.34 -3.07
CA GLY A 45 7.09 5.37 -2.04
C GLY A 45 8.08 5.15 -0.90
N ALA A 46 8.20 3.92 -0.39
CA ALA A 46 9.19 3.62 0.65
C ALA A 46 10.63 3.90 0.18
N THR A 47 10.95 3.57 -1.06
CA THR A 47 12.26 3.85 -1.66
C THR A 47 12.46 5.35 -1.86
N GLU A 48 11.45 6.09 -2.27
CA GLU A 48 11.47 7.54 -2.33
C GLU A 48 11.72 8.13 -0.94
N GLY A 49 10.96 7.71 0.09
CA GLY A 49 11.14 8.14 1.46
C GLY A 49 12.51 7.81 2.04
N ALA A 50 13.14 6.71 1.58
CA ALA A 50 14.51 6.36 1.94
C ALA A 50 15.56 7.29 1.30
N ASN A 51 15.30 7.71 0.06
CA ASN A 51 16.24 8.52 -0.73
C ASN A 51 16.00 10.04 -0.59
N THR A 52 14.85 10.43 -0.06
CA THR A 52 14.51 11.85 0.10
C THR A 52 15.39 12.47 1.14
N ASP A 53 15.94 13.61 0.81
CA ASP A 53 16.70 14.47 1.70
C ASP A 53 15.83 14.97 2.88
N SER A 54 16.43 15.61 3.85
CA SER A 54 15.85 16.15 5.08
C SER A 54 14.55 16.98 4.90
N PHE A 55 14.30 17.46 3.71
CA PHE A 55 13.09 18.16 3.32
C PHE A 55 11.93 17.23 2.95
N ALA A 56 11.96 15.99 3.41
CA ALA A 56 10.85 15.07 3.25
C ALA A 56 9.53 15.68 3.76
N VAL A 57 8.51 15.56 2.93
CA VAL A 57 7.22 16.20 3.09
C VAL A 57 6.43 15.58 4.24
N TYR A 58 6.75 16.01 5.45
CA TYR A 58 5.79 15.99 6.53
C TYR A 58 4.94 17.26 6.47
N PRO A 59 3.77 17.30 7.12
CA PRO A 59 3.18 18.57 7.51
C PRO A 59 4.25 19.40 8.20
N GLU A 60 4.37 20.65 7.82
CA GLU A 60 5.52 21.52 8.14
C GLU A 60 5.83 21.59 9.65
N GLU A 61 4.80 21.66 10.49
CA GLU A 61 4.96 21.77 11.95
C GLU A 61 5.56 20.52 12.62
N PRO A 62 5.03 19.29 12.40
CA PRO A 62 5.65 18.10 12.95
C PRO A 62 7.08 17.91 12.49
N PHE A 63 7.39 18.25 11.23
CA PHE A 63 8.73 18.10 10.69
C PHE A 63 9.70 19.11 11.33
N LYS A 64 9.32 20.37 11.51
CA LYS A 64 10.16 21.38 12.19
C LYS A 64 10.46 20.98 13.62
N ASN A 65 9.46 20.50 14.36
CA ASN A 65 9.66 20.04 15.74
C ASN A 65 10.62 18.83 15.79
N TYR A 66 10.45 17.88 14.89
CA TYR A 66 11.32 16.69 14.83
C TYR A 66 12.75 17.03 14.45
N THR A 67 12.97 17.92 13.47
CA THR A 67 14.34 18.29 13.03
C THR A 67 15.06 19.19 14.01
N ALA A 68 14.34 19.93 14.87
CA ALA A 68 14.95 20.71 15.94
C ALA A 68 15.69 19.82 16.95
N GLU A 69 15.13 18.63 17.25
CA GLU A 69 15.71 17.68 18.19
C GLU A 69 16.68 16.68 17.47
N HIS A 70 16.45 16.40 16.19
CA HIS A 70 17.15 15.36 15.42
C HIS A 70 17.91 15.91 14.22
N LYS A 71 18.95 16.70 14.49
CA LYS A 71 19.78 17.37 13.46
C LYS A 71 20.41 16.40 12.43
N ARG A 72 20.57 15.13 12.77
CA ARG A 72 21.11 14.10 11.87
C ARG A 72 20.17 13.76 10.70
N LEU A 73 18.88 14.05 10.82
CA LEU A 73 17.93 13.90 9.71
C LEU A 73 18.23 14.84 8.55
N LEU A 74 19.06 15.85 8.77
CA LEU A 74 19.51 16.80 7.75
C LEU A 74 20.64 16.25 6.88
N ASN A 75 21.19 15.08 7.20
CA ASN A 75 22.24 14.46 6.39
C ASN A 75 21.68 13.22 5.68
N PRO A 76 21.93 13.04 4.38
CA PRO A 76 21.53 11.84 3.66
C PRO A 76 22.17 10.62 4.34
N SER A 77 21.35 9.74 4.87
CA SER A 77 21.80 8.47 5.44
C SER A 77 21.64 7.39 4.38
N SER A 78 22.53 6.42 4.36
CA SER A 78 22.45 5.26 3.48
C SER A 78 21.35 4.31 3.95
N LEU A 79 20.11 4.74 3.80
CA LEU A 79 18.93 3.96 4.12
C LEU A 79 18.57 3.06 2.92
N LYS A 80 18.40 1.78 3.18
CA LYS A 80 18.02 0.81 2.14
C LYS A 80 16.78 0.04 2.57
N ILE A 81 15.75 0.05 1.73
CA ILE A 81 14.57 -0.81 1.90
C ILE A 81 14.95 -2.25 1.50
N ILE A 82 14.80 -3.18 2.42
CA ILE A 82 15.15 -4.58 2.22
C ILE A 82 13.93 -5.36 1.75
N LYS A 83 12.79 -5.20 2.44
CA LYS A 83 11.58 -5.99 2.18
C LYS A 83 10.35 -5.22 2.59
N ILE A 84 9.25 -5.44 1.86
CA ILE A 84 7.91 -5.03 2.27
C ILE A 84 7.02 -6.24 2.22
N ASP A 85 6.46 -6.60 3.35
CA ASP A 85 5.46 -7.64 3.53
C ASP A 85 4.12 -7.03 3.92
N TYR A 86 3.07 -7.82 3.84
CA TYR A 86 1.76 -7.43 4.35
C TYR A 86 1.09 -8.55 5.13
N THR A 87 0.18 -8.15 6.00
CA THR A 87 -0.73 -9.06 6.71
C THR A 87 -2.16 -8.61 6.48
N ASN A 88 -3.01 -9.52 6.02
CA ASN A 88 -4.43 -9.28 5.92
C ASN A 88 -5.04 -9.36 7.34
N GLN A 89 -5.63 -8.27 7.81
CA GLN A 89 -6.25 -8.15 9.13
C GLN A 89 -7.76 -8.35 9.11
N GLY A 90 -8.30 -8.78 7.96
CA GLY A 90 -9.73 -9.01 7.80
C GLY A 90 -10.51 -7.77 7.39
N PHE A 91 -11.82 -7.93 7.36
CA PHE A 91 -12.75 -6.87 6.97
C PHE A 91 -12.92 -5.83 8.08
N ASN A 92 -12.99 -4.57 7.69
CA ASN A 92 -13.19 -3.44 8.59
C ASN A 92 -14.52 -2.76 8.28
N ASP A 93 -15.49 -2.93 9.18
CA ASP A 93 -16.87 -2.44 9.01
C ASP A 93 -16.95 -0.91 8.91
N LYS A 94 -16.07 -0.19 9.61
CA LYS A 94 -16.06 1.29 9.60
C LYS A 94 -15.87 1.87 8.20
N TYR A 95 -15.03 1.23 7.41
CA TYR A 95 -14.68 1.71 6.05
C TYR A 95 -15.26 0.84 4.95
N ASN A 96 -15.93 -0.26 5.31
CA ASN A 96 -16.45 -1.26 4.35
C ASN A 96 -15.36 -1.78 3.39
N LYS A 97 -14.16 -2.06 3.93
CA LYS A 97 -12.97 -2.47 3.17
C LYS A 97 -12.14 -3.48 3.96
N THR A 98 -11.34 -4.27 3.26
CA THR A 98 -10.39 -5.19 3.90
C THR A 98 -9.15 -4.43 4.38
N LYS A 99 -8.76 -4.65 5.64
CA LYS A 99 -7.59 -3.99 6.24
C LYS A 99 -6.32 -4.80 5.96
N ILE A 100 -5.36 -4.14 5.36
CA ILE A 100 -4.02 -4.64 5.08
C ILE A 100 -3.01 -3.85 5.91
N GLN A 101 -2.19 -4.55 6.67
CA GLN A 101 -1.10 -3.95 7.43
C GLN A 101 0.22 -4.23 6.73
N LEU A 102 0.90 -3.18 6.33
CA LEU A 102 2.22 -3.24 5.71
C LEU A 102 3.31 -3.31 6.79
N ARG A 103 4.34 -4.11 6.52
CA ARG A 103 5.55 -4.24 7.33
C ARG A 103 6.75 -3.97 6.46
N ILE A 104 7.48 -2.91 6.76
CA ILE A 104 8.66 -2.49 6.02
C ILE A 104 9.89 -2.86 6.82
N SER A 105 10.82 -3.58 6.20
CA SER A 105 12.14 -3.88 6.75
C SER A 105 13.18 -3.06 6.02
N ALA A 106 14.03 -2.37 6.77
CA ALA A 106 15.05 -1.49 6.22
C ALA A 106 16.38 -1.64 6.97
N SER A 107 17.46 -1.23 6.32
CA SER A 107 18.81 -1.18 6.88
C SER A 107 19.36 0.23 6.80
N ALA A 108 19.87 0.73 7.92
CA ALA A 108 20.53 2.03 8.02
C ALA A 108 21.75 1.90 8.98
N PRO A 109 22.85 1.29 8.54
CA PRO A 109 24.00 1.01 9.43
C PRO A 109 24.63 2.26 10.03
N SER A 110 24.55 3.39 9.35
CA SER A 110 25.10 4.68 9.81
C SER A 110 24.25 5.37 10.87
N VAL A 111 23.01 4.93 11.06
CA VAL A 111 22.07 5.50 12.03
C VAL A 111 21.96 4.56 13.22
N THR A 112 22.62 4.89 14.31
CA THR A 112 22.67 4.05 15.53
C THR A 112 21.64 4.47 16.57
N ASP A 113 21.23 5.74 16.56
CA ASP A 113 20.25 6.27 17.50
C ASP A 113 18.83 5.78 17.18
N THR A 114 18.12 5.32 18.22
CA THR A 114 16.77 4.79 18.09
C THR A 114 15.76 5.87 17.66
N SER A 115 15.93 7.09 18.17
CA SER A 115 15.04 8.19 17.85
C SER A 115 15.17 8.60 16.37
N ASP A 116 16.42 8.69 15.89
CA ASP A 116 16.69 8.95 14.46
C ASP A 116 16.13 7.83 13.56
N ARG A 117 16.26 6.56 13.99
CA ARG A 117 15.65 5.42 13.27
C ARG A 117 14.13 5.52 13.21
N ASN A 118 13.48 5.89 14.29
CA ASN A 118 12.04 6.05 14.33
C ASN A 118 11.58 7.17 13.36
N ALA A 119 12.26 8.32 13.39
CA ALA A 119 11.95 9.41 12.48
C ALA A 119 12.13 9.05 10.99
N LEU A 120 13.22 8.32 10.67
CA LEU A 120 13.44 7.78 9.34
C LEU A 120 12.35 6.75 8.96
N GLY A 121 11.97 5.90 9.90
CA GLY A 121 10.89 4.92 9.71
C GLY A 121 9.54 5.58 9.44
N ASP A 122 9.21 6.63 10.18
CA ASP A 122 7.99 7.41 9.96
C ASP A 122 7.95 8.05 8.58
N ARG A 123 9.09 8.58 8.13
CA ARG A 123 9.23 9.13 6.77
C ARG A 123 9.01 8.06 5.70
N VAL A 124 9.63 6.90 5.85
CA VAL A 124 9.45 5.77 4.92
C VAL A 124 7.97 5.32 4.88
N ASN A 125 7.36 5.18 6.05
CA ASN A 125 5.96 4.81 6.19
C ASN A 125 5.00 5.85 5.56
N PHE A 126 5.30 7.13 5.75
CA PHE A 126 4.55 8.23 5.16
C PHE A 126 4.57 8.17 3.63
N TYR A 127 5.76 8.07 3.03
CA TYR A 127 5.89 8.01 1.58
C TYR A 127 5.28 6.74 0.98
N ALA A 128 5.39 5.61 1.67
CA ALA A 128 4.73 4.38 1.23
C ALA A 128 3.21 4.55 1.15
N ARG A 129 2.57 5.14 2.18
CA ARG A 129 1.14 5.39 2.20
C ARG A 129 0.72 6.47 1.20
N LYS A 130 1.50 7.55 1.09
CA LYS A 130 1.27 8.61 0.10
C LYS A 130 1.22 8.05 -1.31
N SER A 131 2.23 7.26 -1.69
CA SER A 131 2.31 6.64 -3.01
C SER A 131 1.14 5.70 -3.30
N ILE A 132 0.63 4.96 -2.30
CA ILE A 132 -0.60 4.18 -2.45
C ILE A 132 -1.78 5.10 -2.77
N CYS A 133 -1.99 6.17 -1.99
CA CYS A 133 -3.09 7.10 -2.21
C CYS A 133 -3.03 7.75 -3.60
N GLU A 134 -1.85 8.14 -4.05
CA GLU A 134 -1.63 8.71 -5.38
C GLU A 134 -1.93 7.69 -6.48
N SER A 135 -1.50 6.44 -6.31
CA SER A 135 -1.74 5.35 -7.27
C SER A 135 -3.23 5.04 -7.48
N PHE A 136 -4.07 5.30 -6.49
CA PHE A 136 -5.52 5.06 -6.55
C PHE A 136 -6.35 6.35 -6.61
N GLY A 137 -5.71 7.52 -6.61
CA GLY A 137 -6.42 8.81 -6.62
C GLY A 137 -7.28 9.04 -5.36
N THR A 138 -6.81 8.58 -4.19
CA THR A 138 -7.57 8.60 -2.92
C THR A 138 -6.99 9.55 -1.88
N SER A 139 -6.20 10.52 -2.30
CA SER A 139 -5.54 11.47 -1.39
C SER A 139 -6.51 12.33 -0.59
N ASP A 140 -7.71 12.57 -1.11
CA ASP A 140 -8.80 13.32 -0.47
C ASP A 140 -9.55 12.52 0.60
N GLN A 141 -9.37 11.22 0.66
CA GLN A 141 -10.07 10.30 1.58
C GLN A 141 -9.27 10.02 2.87
N THR A 142 -8.07 10.56 2.98
CA THR A 142 -7.13 10.28 4.08
C THR A 142 -6.81 11.55 4.86
N ASN A 143 -6.10 11.42 5.97
CA ASN A 143 -5.59 12.59 6.70
C ASN A 143 -4.29 13.14 6.05
N GLU A 144 -3.78 14.23 6.57
CA GLU A 144 -2.57 14.90 6.07
C GLU A 144 -1.32 14.01 6.01
N ILE A 145 -1.27 12.95 6.82
CA ILE A 145 -0.19 11.97 6.82
C ILE A 145 -0.52 10.69 6.05
N PHE A 146 -1.60 10.72 5.24
CA PHE A 146 -2.09 9.58 4.45
C PHE A 146 -2.36 8.32 5.28
N ASN A 147 -2.86 8.49 6.50
CA ASN A 147 -3.10 7.38 7.42
C ASN A 147 -4.59 7.30 7.82
N PRO A 148 -5.27 6.21 7.46
CA PRO A 148 -4.82 5.12 6.59
C PRO A 148 -4.81 5.53 5.12
N ALA A 149 -4.05 4.80 4.29
CA ALA A 149 -4.13 4.91 2.84
C ALA A 149 -5.27 4.04 2.31
N PHE A 150 -5.91 4.47 1.22
CA PHE A 150 -7.08 3.80 0.66
C PHE A 150 -6.85 3.36 -0.78
N SER A 151 -7.43 2.22 -1.13
CA SER A 151 -7.74 1.82 -2.49
C SER A 151 -9.24 1.54 -2.63
N ASN A 152 -9.70 0.97 -3.75
CA ASN A 152 -11.12 0.68 -3.90
C ASN A 152 -11.64 -0.32 -2.88
N ARG A 153 -10.86 -1.37 -2.56
CA ARG A 153 -11.25 -2.51 -1.70
C ARG A 153 -10.48 -2.60 -0.41
N TYR A 154 -9.35 -1.92 -0.29
CA TYR A 154 -8.44 -2.07 0.84
C TYR A 154 -8.20 -0.76 1.58
N ILE A 155 -7.91 -0.90 2.86
CA ILE A 155 -7.27 0.11 3.69
C ILE A 155 -5.88 -0.39 4.06
N PHE A 156 -4.89 0.48 3.91
CA PHE A 156 -3.50 0.17 4.22
C PHE A 156 -3.04 0.98 5.42
N THR A 157 -2.48 0.28 6.38
CA THR A 157 -1.79 0.85 7.54
C THR A 157 -0.35 0.33 7.56
N THR A 158 0.55 1.04 8.20
CA THR A 158 1.94 0.61 8.39
C THR A 158 2.20 0.32 9.87
N THR A 159 3.14 -0.57 10.16
CA THR A 159 3.77 -0.71 11.47
C THR A 159 5.08 0.04 11.48
N ASP A 160 5.70 0.18 12.66
CA ASP A 160 7.07 0.69 12.76
C ASP A 160 8.01 -0.11 11.86
N VAL A 161 8.99 0.58 11.27
CA VAL A 161 9.96 -0.06 10.39
C VAL A 161 10.85 -1.01 11.20
N THR A 162 11.00 -2.23 10.70
CA THR A 162 11.91 -3.21 11.27
C THR A 162 13.33 -2.96 10.75
N TRP A 163 14.25 -2.63 11.64
CA TRP A 163 15.65 -2.37 11.30
C TRP A 163 16.48 -3.66 11.33
N ILE A 164 17.22 -3.91 10.22
CA ILE A 164 18.05 -5.11 10.00
C ILE A 164 19.51 -4.66 9.82
#